data_3c3af9ba8f919057420d7493c621d439
#
_entry.id   3c3af9ba8f919057420d7493c621d439
#
_cell.length_a   1.000
_cell.length_b   1.000
_cell.length_c   1.000
_cell.angle_alpha   90.00
_cell.angle_beta   90.00
_cell.angle_gamma   90.00
#
_symmetry.space_group_name_H-M   'P 1'
#
loop_
_entity.id
_entity.type
_entity.pdbx_description
1 polymer ?
#
loop_
_entity_poly.entity_id
_entity_poly.type
_entity_poly.pdbx_seq_one_letter_code
_entity_poly.pdbx_strand_id
1 'polypeptide(L)'
;VTLETKRTKYTDHDSGFNYRNDAKDPDNKGYDFAGMDYLGKNFGRTNSLTWSHVFDNRDNVYDPTKGKRLSFTGTWAGHGMGGDFDYFKFIAENRLYYKVGRAHVIAVRLMGGIATGDMPYNDLFTLGGADNLRGYEDDEFRGNKMYEATVEYRYPIAKKIQGVVFTDVGNAWGGVENIPWYHENNKLHYSGGIGFRITTPIGPIRLDY
;
A
#
# COMPACT_ATOMS: atom_id res chain seq x y z
N VAL A 1 -1.17 18.09 -10.14
CA VAL A 1 -1.89 18.53 -8.92
C VAL A 1 -3.34 18.12 -9.06
N THR A 2 -3.88 17.48 -8.06
CA THR A 2 -5.27 16.99 -8.05
C THR A 2 -5.99 17.56 -6.82
N LEU A 3 -7.16 18.14 -7.05
CA LEU A 3 -8.11 18.50 -5.99
C LEU A 3 -9.18 17.40 -5.94
N GLU A 4 -9.40 16.83 -4.76
CA GLU A 4 -10.34 15.73 -4.57
C GLU A 4 -11.30 16.03 -3.41
N THR A 5 -12.57 15.66 -3.59
CA THR A 5 -13.56 15.55 -2.53
C THR A 5 -14.06 14.13 -2.47
N LYS A 6 -13.80 13.46 -1.37
CA LYS A 6 -14.22 12.07 -1.10
C LYS A 6 -15.20 12.06 0.06
N ARG A 7 -16.28 11.33 -0.08
CA ARG A 7 -17.22 11.09 1.01
C ARG A 7 -17.33 9.59 1.29
N THR A 8 -16.95 9.20 2.48
CA THR A 8 -17.10 7.82 2.94
C THR A 8 -18.35 7.73 3.80
N LYS A 9 -19.23 6.80 3.46
CA LYS A 9 -20.43 6.48 4.22
C LYS A 9 -20.40 5.01 4.58
N TYR A 10 -20.89 4.68 5.76
CA TYR A 10 -21.23 3.32 6.08
C TYR A 10 -22.56 2.97 5.39
N THR A 11 -22.56 1.91 4.61
CA THR A 11 -23.76 1.29 4.08
C THR A 11 -23.86 -0.08 4.70
N ASP A 12 -24.88 -0.29 5.51
CA ASP A 12 -25.23 -1.61 6.05
C ASP A 12 -25.72 -2.45 4.85
N HIS A 13 -24.81 -3.27 4.32
CA HIS A 13 -25.20 -4.30 3.39
C HIS A 13 -25.52 -5.56 4.19
N ASP A 14 -26.71 -6.06 4.02
CA ASP A 14 -27.21 -7.33 4.58
C ASP A 14 -26.48 -8.52 3.91
N SER A 15 -25.16 -8.56 4.07
CA SER A 15 -24.27 -9.56 3.49
C SER A 15 -24.02 -10.77 4.40
N GLY A 16 -24.88 -10.98 5.40
CA GLY A 16 -24.76 -12.09 6.35
C GLY A 16 -23.64 -11.94 7.38
N PHE A 17 -22.81 -10.92 7.28
CA PHE A 17 -21.88 -10.47 8.32
C PHE A 17 -22.58 -9.39 9.13
N ASN A 18 -23.27 -9.79 10.19
CA ASN A 18 -23.77 -8.87 11.19
C ASN A 18 -22.58 -8.30 11.98
N TYR A 19 -22.09 -7.17 11.58
CA TYR A 19 -21.21 -6.34 12.41
C TYR A 19 -21.98 -5.64 13.53
N ARG A 20 -23.27 -5.91 13.67
CA ARG A 20 -24.06 -5.48 14.83
C ARG A 20 -23.67 -6.32 16.02
N ASN A 21 -23.40 -5.62 17.11
CA ASN A 21 -23.38 -6.21 18.43
C ASN A 21 -24.73 -6.90 18.65
N ASP A 22 -24.80 -8.18 18.37
CA ASP A 22 -25.96 -8.96 18.79
C ASP A 22 -25.81 -9.11 20.31
N ALA A 23 -26.47 -8.23 21.06
CA ALA A 23 -26.50 -8.24 22.50
C ALA A 23 -27.02 -9.56 23.10
N LYS A 24 -27.45 -10.50 22.24
CA LYS A 24 -27.93 -11.83 22.60
C LYS A 24 -26.85 -12.91 22.51
N ASP A 25 -25.69 -12.62 21.90
CA ASP A 25 -24.57 -13.55 21.86
C ASP A 25 -23.48 -13.08 22.83
N PRO A 26 -23.38 -13.69 24.02
CA PRO A 26 -22.39 -13.30 25.02
C PRO A 26 -20.94 -13.59 24.57
N ASP A 27 -20.76 -14.46 23.58
CA ASP A 27 -19.43 -14.78 23.01
C ASP A 27 -19.11 -13.94 21.78
N ASN A 28 -20.14 -13.42 21.12
CA ASN A 28 -20.00 -12.47 20.04
C ASN A 28 -19.81 -11.08 20.66
N LYS A 29 -18.57 -10.73 20.96
CA LYS A 29 -18.15 -9.35 21.22
C LYS A 29 -18.24 -8.54 19.94
N GLY A 30 -19.44 -8.60 19.28
CA GLY A 30 -19.74 -7.85 18.10
C GLY A 30 -19.36 -6.41 18.33
N TYR A 31 -18.39 -5.93 17.56
CA TYR A 31 -17.96 -4.57 17.67
C TYR A 31 -19.04 -3.70 17.04
N ASP A 32 -19.69 -2.90 17.87
CA ASP A 32 -20.55 -1.81 17.38
C ASP A 32 -19.65 -0.78 16.71
N PHE A 33 -19.41 -1.00 15.43
CA PHE A 33 -18.59 -0.12 14.63
C PHE A 33 -19.17 1.30 14.53
N ALA A 34 -20.47 1.47 14.71
CA ALA A 34 -21.10 2.79 14.73
C ALA A 34 -20.92 3.52 16.08
N GLY A 35 -20.72 2.77 17.16
CA GLY A 35 -20.49 3.31 18.50
C GLY A 35 -19.03 3.46 18.90
N MET A 36 -18.10 2.98 18.08
CA MET A 36 -16.68 3.12 18.34
C MET A 36 -16.15 4.45 17.84
N ASP A 37 -15.56 5.26 18.69
CA ASP A 37 -15.04 6.60 18.38
C ASP A 37 -14.12 6.64 17.16
N TYR A 38 -13.31 5.60 16.95
CA TYR A 38 -12.40 5.55 15.81
C TYR A 38 -13.12 5.25 14.49
N LEU A 39 -14.29 4.60 14.51
CA LEU A 39 -15.10 4.36 13.32
C LEU A 39 -16.03 5.53 13.01
N GLY A 40 -16.51 6.24 14.02
CA GLY A 40 -17.14 7.54 13.84
C GLY A 40 -16.23 8.51 13.10
N LYS A 41 -14.93 8.45 13.37
CA LYS A 41 -13.88 9.21 12.67
C LYS A 41 -13.55 8.70 11.26
N ASN A 42 -14.08 7.56 10.83
CA ASN A 42 -13.81 7.00 9.48
C ASN A 42 -14.88 7.34 8.46
N PHE A 43 -16.01 7.89 8.90
CA PHE A 43 -17.12 8.27 8.05
C PHE A 43 -17.25 9.78 8.01
N GLY A 44 -17.16 10.31 6.82
CA GLY A 44 -17.21 11.75 6.65
C GLY A 44 -16.75 12.15 5.27
N ARG A 45 -16.56 13.45 5.13
CA ARG A 45 -16.07 14.06 3.92
C ARG A 45 -14.61 14.47 4.09
N THR A 46 -13.78 14.04 3.16
CA THR A 46 -12.40 14.48 3.03
C THR A 46 -12.29 15.40 1.81
N ASN A 47 -11.83 16.60 2.01
CA ASN A 47 -11.42 17.49 0.93
C ASN A 47 -9.90 17.57 0.95
N SER A 48 -9.26 17.21 -0.14
CA SER A 48 -7.81 17.13 -0.18
C SER A 48 -7.21 17.70 -1.45
N LEU A 49 -6.00 18.22 -1.30
CA LEU A 49 -5.12 18.64 -2.37
C LEU A 49 -3.92 17.68 -2.41
N THR A 50 -3.79 16.97 -3.52
CA THR A 50 -2.66 16.07 -3.74
C THR A 50 -1.77 16.61 -4.84
N TRP A 51 -0.47 16.65 -4.58
CA TRP A 51 0.55 16.96 -5.55
C TRP A 51 1.50 15.76 -5.72
N SER A 52 1.96 15.55 -6.94
CA SER A 52 2.91 14.50 -7.24
C SER A 52 4.01 15.03 -8.13
N HIS A 53 5.23 14.62 -7.86
CA HIS A 53 6.39 14.88 -8.68
C HIS A 53 7.07 13.56 -9.04
N VAL A 54 7.27 13.32 -10.34
CA VAL A 54 7.83 12.07 -10.85
C VAL A 54 9.00 12.39 -11.77
N PHE A 55 10.14 11.79 -11.49
CA PHE A 55 11.28 11.72 -12.38
C PHE A 55 11.43 10.28 -12.87
N ASP A 56 11.40 10.07 -14.18
CA ASP A 56 11.49 8.74 -14.80
C ASP A 56 12.43 8.78 -16.00
N ASN A 57 13.54 8.03 -15.92
CA ASN A 57 14.50 7.86 -16.99
C ASN A 57 14.75 6.39 -17.34
N ARG A 58 13.78 5.53 -17.01
CA ARG A 58 13.86 4.10 -17.36
C ARG A 58 13.87 3.92 -18.88
N ASP A 59 14.61 2.92 -19.33
CA ASP A 59 14.69 2.55 -20.75
C ASP A 59 13.37 1.96 -21.28
N ASN A 60 12.58 1.33 -20.44
CA ASN A 60 11.26 0.78 -20.76
C ASN A 60 10.35 0.96 -19.55
N VAL A 61 9.10 1.33 -19.78
CA VAL A 61 8.10 1.53 -18.72
C VAL A 61 7.59 0.20 -18.17
N TYR A 62 7.42 -0.81 -19.03
CA TYR A 62 6.82 -2.10 -18.69
C TYR A 62 7.83 -3.13 -18.18
N ASP A 63 9.00 -3.20 -18.80
CA ASP A 63 10.07 -4.14 -18.44
C ASP A 63 11.42 -3.42 -18.46
N PRO A 64 11.66 -2.58 -17.45
CA PRO A 64 12.86 -1.78 -17.38
C PRO A 64 14.09 -2.63 -17.08
N THR A 65 15.17 -2.37 -17.83
CA THR A 65 16.47 -3.01 -17.61
C THR A 65 17.50 -2.07 -17.00
N LYS A 66 17.32 -0.76 -17.19
CA LYS A 66 18.21 0.28 -16.63
C LYS A 66 17.45 1.58 -16.39
N GLY A 67 18.03 2.41 -15.54
CA GLY A 67 17.47 3.71 -15.18
C GLY A 67 16.80 3.71 -13.83
N LYS A 68 16.08 4.77 -13.55
CA LYS A 68 15.38 4.93 -12.27
C LYS A 68 14.06 5.66 -12.44
N ARG A 69 13.15 5.39 -11.53
CA ARG A 69 11.93 6.19 -11.33
C ARG A 69 11.89 6.64 -9.88
N LEU A 70 11.83 7.94 -9.68
CA LEU A 70 11.70 8.57 -8.37
C LEU A 70 10.37 9.31 -8.33
N SER A 71 9.57 9.07 -7.33
CA SER A 71 8.29 9.77 -7.15
C SER A 71 8.12 10.25 -5.71
N PHE A 72 7.54 11.45 -5.59
CA PHE A 72 7.13 12.05 -4.35
C PHE A 72 5.67 12.42 -4.48
N THR A 73 4.87 12.07 -3.49
CA THR A 73 3.45 12.43 -3.44
C THR A 73 3.14 13.00 -2.08
N GLY A 74 2.53 14.18 -2.05
CA GLY A 74 2.06 14.81 -0.84
C GLY A 74 0.57 15.08 -0.94
N THR A 75 -0.16 14.76 0.12
CA THR A 75 -1.59 15.04 0.26
C THR A 75 -1.80 15.93 1.48
N TRP A 76 -2.52 17.01 1.26
CA TRP A 76 -3.00 17.91 2.29
C TRP A 76 -4.51 17.82 2.33
N ALA A 77 -5.07 17.39 3.44
CA ALA A 77 -6.51 17.24 3.62
C ALA A 77 -7.01 18.11 4.76
N GLY A 78 -8.20 18.67 4.59
CA GLY A 78 -8.83 19.56 5.54
C GLY A 78 -8.14 20.92 5.65
N HIS A 79 -7.76 21.34 6.85
CA HIS A 79 -6.97 22.55 7.13
C HIS A 79 -7.46 23.82 6.38
N GLY A 80 -8.74 24.10 6.46
CA GLY A 80 -9.34 25.26 5.79
C GLY A 80 -10.04 24.97 4.46
N MET A 81 -9.83 23.78 3.86
CA MET A 81 -10.61 23.32 2.71
C MET A 81 -11.96 22.72 3.12
N GLY A 82 -12.23 22.62 4.43
CA GLY A 82 -13.41 21.97 4.99
C GLY A 82 -13.32 20.45 4.90
N GLY A 83 -14.34 19.78 5.40
CA GLY A 83 -14.35 18.32 5.56
C GLY A 83 -14.30 17.96 7.05
N ASP A 84 -14.28 16.67 7.31
CA ASP A 84 -14.34 16.12 8.67
C ASP A 84 -12.97 15.60 9.15
N PHE A 85 -11.96 15.64 8.26
CA PHE A 85 -10.61 15.12 8.52
C PHE A 85 -9.54 16.15 8.18
N ASP A 86 -8.50 16.20 9.03
CA ASP A 86 -7.37 17.13 8.91
C ASP A 86 -6.05 16.34 9.01
N TYR A 87 -5.39 16.11 7.86
CA TYR A 87 -4.13 15.37 7.84
C TYR A 87 -3.18 15.80 6.72
N PHE A 88 -1.92 15.45 6.91
CA PHE A 88 -0.90 15.46 5.88
C PHE A 88 -0.40 14.04 5.66
N LYS A 89 -0.27 13.64 4.39
CA LYS A 89 0.28 12.35 3.99
C LYS A 89 1.37 12.55 2.96
N PHE A 90 2.51 11.93 3.17
CA PHE A 90 3.64 12.01 2.27
C PHE A 90 4.16 10.62 1.93
N ILE A 91 4.45 10.38 0.64
CA ILE A 91 5.00 9.13 0.11
C ILE A 91 6.19 9.46 -0.77
N ALA A 92 7.28 8.73 -0.58
CA ALA A 92 8.44 8.72 -1.47
C ALA A 92 8.68 7.30 -1.96
N GLU A 93 8.87 7.13 -3.26
CA GLU A 93 9.21 5.87 -3.88
C GLU A 93 10.40 6.04 -4.83
N ASN A 94 11.34 5.11 -4.75
CA ASN A 94 12.48 5.03 -5.66
C ASN A 94 12.55 3.62 -6.25
N ARG A 95 12.54 3.51 -7.57
CA ARG A 95 12.76 2.27 -8.31
C ARG A 95 14.04 2.40 -9.13
N LEU A 96 14.96 1.48 -8.93
CA LEU A 96 16.27 1.45 -9.56
C LEU A 96 16.41 0.16 -10.36
N TYR A 97 16.99 0.27 -11.55
CA TYR A 97 17.22 -0.86 -12.43
C TYR A 97 18.65 -0.86 -12.92
N TYR A 98 19.34 -1.96 -12.68
CA TYR A 98 20.75 -2.14 -13.03
C TYR A 98 20.87 -3.37 -13.94
N LYS A 99 21.26 -3.12 -15.18
CA LYS A 99 21.57 -4.19 -16.12
C LYS A 99 22.93 -4.81 -15.75
N VAL A 100 22.93 -6.12 -15.52
CA VAL A 100 24.12 -6.90 -15.18
C VAL A 100 24.42 -7.83 -16.35
N GLY A 101 25.56 -7.69 -16.98
CA GLY A 101 25.91 -8.49 -18.15
C GLY A 101 24.96 -8.27 -19.35
N ARG A 102 24.69 -9.35 -20.09
CA ARG A 102 23.93 -9.24 -21.36
C ARG A 102 22.43 -9.11 -21.20
N ALA A 103 21.84 -9.80 -20.21
CA ALA A 103 20.38 -9.90 -20.09
C ALA A 103 19.86 -10.05 -18.65
N HIS A 104 20.72 -9.92 -17.65
CA HIS A 104 20.35 -9.95 -16.24
C HIS A 104 20.04 -8.55 -15.74
N VAL A 105 19.12 -8.44 -14.80
CA VAL A 105 18.72 -7.16 -14.21
C VAL A 105 18.60 -7.31 -12.69
N ILE A 106 19.16 -6.38 -11.96
CA ILE A 106 18.85 -6.16 -10.54
C ILE A 106 17.87 -5.00 -10.49
N ALA A 107 16.69 -5.25 -9.95
CA ALA A 107 15.69 -4.24 -9.69
C ALA A 107 15.55 -4.03 -8.19
N VAL A 108 15.55 -2.77 -7.78
CA VAL A 108 15.38 -2.37 -6.37
C VAL A 108 14.22 -1.40 -6.31
N ARG A 109 13.30 -1.62 -5.38
CA ARG A 109 12.23 -0.69 -5.02
C ARG A 109 12.39 -0.32 -3.57
N LEU A 110 12.33 0.95 -3.28
CA LEU A 110 12.33 1.50 -1.93
C LEU A 110 11.13 2.43 -1.82
N MET A 111 10.30 2.23 -0.85
CA MET A 111 9.14 3.10 -0.60
C MET A 111 9.08 3.43 0.90
N GLY A 112 8.70 4.65 1.19
CA GLY A 112 8.44 5.10 2.55
C GLY A 112 7.32 6.12 2.57
N GLY A 113 6.55 6.11 3.65
CA GLY A 113 5.44 7.01 3.85
C GLY A 113 5.25 7.39 5.30
N ILE A 114 4.77 8.60 5.49
CA ILE A 114 4.37 9.12 6.81
C ILE A 114 3.12 9.96 6.64
N ALA A 115 2.21 9.82 7.58
CA ALA A 115 1.05 10.68 7.71
C ALA A 115 0.92 11.20 9.15
N THR A 116 0.37 12.41 9.29
CA THR A 116 0.15 13.08 10.57
C THR A 116 -1.21 13.74 10.56
N GLY A 117 -1.84 13.84 11.72
CA GLY A 117 -3.17 14.43 11.87
C GLY A 117 -4.27 13.39 11.95
N ASP A 118 -5.51 13.85 11.87
CA ASP A 118 -6.71 13.01 11.97
C ASP A 118 -7.08 12.45 10.60
N MET A 119 -6.62 11.23 10.34
CA MET A 119 -6.75 10.57 9.04
C MET A 119 -7.77 9.42 9.14
N PRO A 120 -8.71 9.30 8.18
CA PRO A 120 -9.65 8.19 8.19
C PRO A 120 -8.93 6.86 7.96
N TYR A 121 -9.44 5.79 8.57
CA TYR A 121 -8.88 4.44 8.50
C TYR A 121 -8.59 3.96 7.06
N ASN A 122 -9.47 4.30 6.12
CA ASN A 122 -9.33 3.90 4.71
C ASN A 122 -8.22 4.65 3.95
N ASP A 123 -7.69 5.73 4.51
CA ASP A 123 -6.60 6.50 3.90
C ASP A 123 -5.24 6.18 4.55
N LEU A 124 -5.20 5.33 5.60
CA LEU A 124 -3.97 4.80 6.17
C LEU A 124 -3.15 4.05 5.10
N PHE A 125 -1.84 3.99 5.30
CA PHE A 125 -1.00 3.12 4.48
C PHE A 125 -1.36 1.67 4.72
N THR A 126 -1.33 0.89 3.66
CA THR A 126 -1.50 -0.56 3.71
C THR A 126 -0.32 -1.25 3.07
N LEU A 127 0.06 -2.39 3.59
CA LEU A 127 1.14 -3.22 3.10
C LEU A 127 0.76 -4.69 3.23
N GLY A 128 1.20 -5.48 2.28
CA GLY A 128 0.86 -6.89 2.10
C GLY A 128 0.28 -7.15 0.72
N GLY A 129 0.34 -8.39 0.29
CA GLY A 129 -0.16 -8.82 -1.02
C GLY A 129 0.87 -8.81 -2.12
N ALA A 130 0.44 -9.29 -3.27
CA ALA A 130 1.29 -9.60 -4.42
C ALA A 130 2.08 -8.40 -5.00
N ASP A 131 1.60 -7.18 -4.80
CA ASP A 131 2.22 -5.98 -5.36
C ASP A 131 3.19 -5.25 -4.43
N ASN A 132 3.15 -5.61 -3.16
CA ASN A 132 3.94 -4.97 -2.11
C ASN A 132 4.80 -6.01 -1.38
N LEU A 133 4.36 -6.46 -0.20
CA LEU A 133 5.04 -7.45 0.60
C LEU A 133 4.46 -8.83 0.30
N ARG A 134 5.08 -9.56 -0.64
CA ARG A 134 4.60 -10.87 -1.11
C ARG A 134 4.65 -11.91 -0.01
N GLY A 135 3.74 -12.88 -0.03
CA GLY A 135 3.64 -13.93 0.98
C GLY A 135 2.81 -13.56 2.21
N TYR A 136 2.33 -12.33 2.26
CA TYR A 136 1.37 -11.84 3.25
C TYR A 136 0.02 -11.55 2.58
N GLU A 137 -1.05 -11.54 3.35
CA GLU A 137 -2.38 -11.20 2.85
C GLU A 137 -2.45 -9.76 2.34
N ASP A 138 -3.39 -9.49 1.44
CA ASP A 138 -3.59 -8.13 0.94
C ASP A 138 -3.98 -7.21 2.10
N ASP A 139 -3.29 -6.06 2.20
CA ASP A 139 -3.53 -5.05 3.25
C ASP A 139 -3.38 -5.56 4.69
N GLU A 140 -2.61 -6.62 4.92
CA GLU A 140 -2.42 -7.23 6.24
C GLU A 140 -1.87 -6.26 7.28
N PHE A 141 -0.93 -5.40 6.87
CA PHE A 141 -0.35 -4.38 7.74
C PHE A 141 -0.92 -3.02 7.38
N ARG A 142 -1.25 -2.23 8.42
CA ARG A 142 -1.87 -0.93 8.24
C ARG A 142 -1.35 0.09 9.25
N GLY A 143 -1.19 1.36 8.82
CA GLY A 143 -0.77 2.40 9.73
C GLY A 143 -0.58 3.77 9.11
N ASN A 144 -0.22 4.76 9.92
CA ASN A 144 0.10 6.11 9.46
C ASN A 144 1.59 6.29 9.09
N LYS A 145 2.37 5.22 9.21
CA LYS A 145 3.77 5.13 8.78
C LYS A 145 3.96 3.85 8.01
N MET A 146 4.84 3.87 7.01
CA MET A 146 5.20 2.68 6.25
C MET A 146 6.62 2.75 5.72
N TYR A 147 7.23 1.61 5.53
CA TYR A 147 8.39 1.43 4.67
C TYR A 147 8.29 0.09 3.94
N GLU A 148 8.89 0.04 2.77
CA GLU A 148 9.00 -1.17 1.95
C GLU A 148 10.30 -1.13 1.16
N ALA A 149 10.97 -2.26 1.09
CA ALA A 149 12.10 -2.47 0.20
C ALA A 149 11.97 -3.83 -0.49
N THR A 150 12.12 -3.82 -1.81
CA THR A 150 12.13 -5.02 -2.64
C THR A 150 13.43 -5.07 -3.42
N VAL A 151 14.04 -6.24 -3.48
CA VAL A 151 15.16 -6.54 -4.38
C VAL A 151 14.78 -7.74 -5.22
N GLU A 152 14.86 -7.58 -6.54
CA GLU A 152 14.64 -8.64 -7.51
C GLU A 152 15.88 -8.85 -8.38
N TYR A 153 16.27 -10.10 -8.55
CA TYR A 153 17.22 -10.52 -9.55
C TYR A 153 16.47 -11.23 -10.68
N ARG A 154 16.51 -10.65 -11.88
CA ARG A 154 15.84 -11.12 -13.07
C ARG A 154 16.86 -11.71 -14.04
N TYR A 155 16.60 -12.91 -14.53
CA TYR A 155 17.47 -13.61 -15.49
C TYR A 155 16.67 -14.22 -16.62
N PRO A 156 17.23 -14.26 -17.86
CA PRO A 156 16.52 -14.83 -18.99
C PRO A 156 16.47 -16.36 -18.89
N ILE A 157 15.30 -16.94 -19.10
CA ILE A 157 15.11 -18.39 -19.24
C ILE A 157 14.92 -18.73 -20.72
N ALA A 158 14.05 -17.99 -21.39
CA ALA A 158 13.75 -18.15 -22.81
C ALA A 158 13.38 -16.79 -23.42
N LYS A 159 13.16 -16.78 -24.76
CA LYS A 159 12.67 -15.57 -25.43
C LYS A 159 11.34 -15.15 -24.80
N LYS A 160 11.28 -13.94 -24.25
CA LYS A 160 10.11 -13.36 -23.53
C LYS A 160 9.79 -13.99 -22.18
N ILE A 161 10.62 -14.88 -21.65
CA ILE A 161 10.43 -15.48 -20.33
C ILE A 161 11.66 -15.18 -19.47
N GLN A 162 11.45 -14.54 -18.33
CA GLN A 162 12.46 -14.26 -17.32
C GLN A 162 12.13 -15.02 -16.05
N GLY A 163 13.15 -15.59 -15.41
CA GLY A 163 13.06 -16.04 -14.02
C GLY A 163 13.38 -14.87 -13.10
N VAL A 164 12.79 -14.92 -11.92
CA VAL A 164 12.99 -13.91 -10.88
C VAL A 164 13.24 -14.60 -9.56
N VAL A 165 14.23 -14.10 -8.83
CA VAL A 165 14.39 -14.37 -7.39
C VAL A 165 14.22 -13.05 -6.68
N PHE A 166 13.45 -13.02 -5.60
CA PHE A 166 13.15 -11.79 -4.92
C PHE A 166 13.20 -11.91 -3.40
N THR A 167 13.36 -10.78 -2.77
CA THR A 167 13.12 -10.59 -1.33
C THR A 167 12.43 -9.27 -1.12
N ASP A 168 11.44 -9.28 -0.23
CA ASP A 168 10.70 -8.09 0.19
C ASP A 168 10.87 -7.92 1.70
N VAL A 169 10.89 -6.68 2.14
CA VAL A 169 10.91 -6.32 3.54
C VAL A 169 10.09 -5.06 3.74
N GLY A 170 9.29 -5.00 4.80
CA GLY A 170 8.49 -3.82 5.06
C GLY A 170 7.64 -3.92 6.31
N ASN A 171 6.96 -2.84 6.59
CA ASN A 171 5.90 -2.74 7.59
C ASN A 171 5.04 -1.50 7.37
N ALA A 172 3.79 -1.54 7.84
CA ALA A 172 2.94 -0.38 8.04
C ALA A 172 2.40 -0.40 9.47
N TRP A 173 2.54 0.71 10.21
CA TRP A 173 2.21 0.75 11.63
C TRP A 173 1.83 2.14 12.12
N GLY A 174 1.31 2.23 13.35
CA GLY A 174 0.93 3.47 14.04
C GLY A 174 -0.40 4.06 13.57
N GLY A 175 -1.00 4.90 14.39
CA GLY A 175 -2.29 5.53 14.08
C GLY A 175 -3.49 4.58 14.17
N VAL A 176 -3.29 3.40 14.75
CA VAL A 176 -4.30 2.34 14.91
C VAL A 176 -4.44 1.89 16.36
N GLU A 177 -3.90 2.68 17.28
CA GLU A 177 -3.84 2.35 18.72
C GLU A 177 -5.22 2.18 19.35
N ASN A 178 -6.23 2.82 18.77
CA ASN A 178 -7.62 2.74 19.22
C ASN A 178 -8.41 1.59 18.59
N ILE A 179 -7.78 0.78 17.74
CA ILE A 179 -8.43 -0.38 17.12
C ILE A 179 -8.15 -1.62 17.97
N PRO A 180 -9.14 -2.18 18.69
CA PRO A 180 -8.90 -3.20 19.74
C PRO A 180 -8.29 -4.51 19.23
N TRP A 181 -8.50 -4.84 17.97
CA TRP A 181 -8.02 -6.10 17.36
C TRP A 181 -6.77 -5.92 16.51
N TYR A 182 -6.31 -4.69 16.30
CA TYR A 182 -5.16 -4.41 15.45
C TYR A 182 -4.08 -3.68 16.23
N HIS A 183 -3.00 -4.36 16.50
CA HIS A 183 -1.85 -3.84 17.24
C HIS A 183 -0.57 -4.10 16.45
N GLU A 184 -0.37 -3.37 15.36
CA GLU A 184 0.88 -3.46 14.64
C GLU A 184 1.90 -2.48 15.19
N ASN A 185 3.01 -3.03 15.67
CA ASN A 185 4.17 -2.26 16.08
C ASN A 185 5.16 -2.16 14.93
N ASN A 186 6.15 -1.27 15.08
CA ASN A 186 7.26 -1.20 14.11
C ASN A 186 8.14 -2.46 14.17
N LYS A 187 7.65 -3.55 13.59
CA LYS A 187 8.37 -4.80 13.40
C LYS A 187 8.87 -4.91 11.97
N LEU A 188 9.88 -5.72 11.76
CA LEU A 188 10.36 -6.05 10.43
C LEU A 188 9.65 -7.31 9.95
N HIS A 189 8.91 -7.19 8.84
CA HIS A 189 8.34 -8.31 8.11
C HIS A 189 9.13 -8.51 6.84
N TYR A 190 9.40 -9.75 6.48
CA TYR A 190 10.19 -10.09 5.31
C TYR A 190 9.67 -11.33 4.62
N SER A 191 9.86 -11.39 3.33
CA SER A 191 9.58 -12.56 2.52
C SER A 191 10.64 -12.75 1.45
N GLY A 192 10.62 -13.90 0.82
CA GLY A 192 11.47 -14.19 -0.32
C GLY A 192 10.89 -15.33 -1.13
N GLY A 193 11.12 -15.29 -2.42
CA GLY A 193 10.53 -16.24 -3.33
C GLY A 193 11.17 -16.24 -4.71
N ILE A 194 10.58 -17.04 -5.57
CA ILE A 194 10.94 -17.16 -6.97
C ILE A 194 9.73 -16.87 -7.85
N GLY A 195 9.95 -16.43 -9.07
CA GLY A 195 8.85 -16.13 -9.98
C GLY A 195 9.25 -16.15 -11.44
N PHE A 196 8.25 -15.92 -12.27
CA PHE A 196 8.39 -15.78 -13.71
C PHE A 196 7.76 -14.47 -14.19
N ARG A 197 8.39 -13.87 -15.19
CA ARG A 197 7.87 -12.73 -15.94
C ARG A 197 7.75 -13.14 -17.41
N ILE A 198 6.55 -13.03 -17.97
CA ILE A 198 6.28 -13.36 -19.36
C ILE A 198 5.93 -12.06 -20.07
N THR A 199 6.77 -11.63 -20.98
CA THR A 199 6.52 -10.40 -21.77
C THR A 199 5.48 -10.66 -22.84
N THR A 200 4.33 -10.00 -22.73
CA THR A 200 3.25 -10.06 -23.71
C THR A 200 3.03 -8.70 -24.38
N PRO A 201 2.36 -8.64 -25.57
CA PRO A 201 2.05 -7.37 -26.21
C PRO A 201 1.20 -6.40 -25.38
N ILE A 202 0.45 -6.91 -24.42
CA ILE A 202 -0.43 -6.13 -23.54
C ILE A 202 0.22 -5.81 -22.18
N GLY A 203 1.46 -6.26 -21.95
CA GLY A 203 2.22 -6.05 -20.71
C GLY A 203 2.78 -7.35 -20.13
N PRO A 204 3.65 -7.29 -19.13
CA PRO A 204 4.22 -8.47 -18.49
C PRO A 204 3.20 -9.19 -17.63
N ILE A 205 3.11 -10.52 -17.76
CA ILE A 205 2.42 -11.39 -16.80
C ILE A 205 3.42 -11.81 -15.73
N ARG A 206 3.02 -11.73 -14.49
CA ARG A 206 3.84 -12.07 -13.32
C ARG A 206 3.24 -13.26 -12.56
N LEU A 207 4.08 -14.24 -12.26
CA LEU A 207 3.76 -15.38 -11.43
C LEU A 207 4.84 -15.49 -10.36
N ASP A 208 4.50 -15.32 -9.12
CA ASP A 208 5.43 -15.39 -7.97
C ASP A 208 4.96 -16.47 -6.99
N TYR A 209 5.95 -17.17 -6.42
CA TYR A 209 5.79 -18.20 -5.38
C TYR A 209 6.77 -17.98 -4.23
#